data_08a964124bbf6634e044af22423bb9ce
#
_entry.id   08a964124bbf6634e044af22423bb9ce
#
_cell.length_a   1.000
_cell.length_b   1.000
_cell.length_c   1.000
_cell.angle_alpha   90.00
_cell.angle_beta   90.00
_cell.angle_gamma   90.00
#
_symmetry.space_group_name_H-M   'P 1'
#
loop_
_entity.id
_entity.type
_entity.pdbx_description
1 polymer ?
#
loop_
_entity_poly.entity_id
_entity_poly.type
_entity_poly.pdbx_seq_one_letter_code
_entity_poly.pdbx_strand_id
1 'polypeptide(L)'
;MTENSTKIKKKPVTSVKKNSSAKGSSKNKKRKKKRNNIGIICGTAAAAIVIVVGGGYFVGKAYYSSRFLSGTTVNGIDVGGRTFEQACDLLGVNDMPYELTVKTIDGTPVVFKTADFDYRLSGKDELQKIYDSVNRKTWFSGFIQNSTYSFNEDITFDVEKLQKLVEKASWGDVETADAKIGLNEDKTAYVITPEVQGNKITDMKKLEAYVTQSVATGELSIELDKDTGCYSLPEVKSADLEDDCKKRNDIFQLSVTYDFDYTTETLTGEELMKMIKLKDDGSY
;
A
#
# COMPACT_ATOMS: atom_id res chain seq x y z
N MET A 1 59.25 -8.65 -1.65
CA MET A 1 59.72 -9.94 -2.19
C MET A 1 59.09 -10.06 -3.56
N THR A 2 59.93 -9.77 -4.40
CA THR A 2 60.50 -10.35 -5.64
C THR A 2 59.57 -10.20 -6.82
N GLU A 3 59.80 -9.20 -7.69
CA GLU A 3 60.83 -9.20 -8.80
C GLU A 3 60.70 -10.42 -9.71
N ASN A 4 60.42 -10.24 -10.99
CA ASN A 4 61.37 -9.99 -12.07
C ASN A 4 60.58 -9.93 -13.40
N SER A 5 60.69 -8.91 -14.20
CA SER A 5 61.81 -8.45 -15.04
C SER A 5 61.99 -9.21 -16.37
N THR A 6 61.73 -8.50 -17.42
CA THR A 6 62.50 -8.24 -18.66
C THR A 6 62.81 -9.41 -19.61
N LYS A 7 62.53 -9.24 -20.93
CA LYS A 7 63.61 -9.15 -21.93
C LYS A 7 63.16 -8.72 -23.33
N ILE A 8 63.75 -7.62 -23.73
CA ILE A 8 63.91 -7.09 -25.07
C ILE A 8 64.84 -7.96 -25.90
N LYS A 9 64.63 -8.16 -27.19
CA LYS A 9 65.74 -8.37 -28.15
C LYS A 9 65.51 -7.73 -29.49
N LYS A 10 66.55 -6.99 -29.83
CA LYS A 10 66.81 -6.18 -31.04
C LYS A 10 67.19 -7.03 -32.27
N LYS A 11 66.91 -6.35 -33.39
CA LYS A 11 67.49 -6.33 -34.77
C LYS A 11 68.79 -7.24 -35.02
N PRO A 12 69.07 -7.54 -36.33
CA PRO A 12 69.96 -6.63 -37.04
C PRO A 12 69.68 -6.38 -38.52
N VAL A 13 70.32 -5.31 -38.96
CA VAL A 13 70.50 -4.66 -40.26
C VAL A 13 71.52 -5.34 -41.12
N THR A 14 71.51 -5.00 -42.38
CA THR A 14 72.57 -5.01 -43.45
C THR A 14 72.23 -5.91 -44.64
N SER A 15 72.50 -5.55 -45.87
CA SER A 15 73.40 -4.60 -46.55
C SER A 15 73.12 -4.50 -48.06
N VAL A 16 73.50 -3.36 -48.59
CA VAL A 16 73.68 -2.86 -49.95
C VAL A 16 74.44 -3.84 -50.91
N LYS A 17 74.06 -3.77 -52.25
CA LYS A 17 74.97 -3.67 -53.42
C LYS A 17 74.13 -3.43 -54.70
N LYS A 18 74.36 -2.47 -55.33
CA LYS A 18 74.93 -1.75 -56.47
C LYS A 18 75.05 -2.54 -57.78
N ASN A 19 74.61 -1.81 -58.85
CA ASN A 19 75.07 -1.76 -60.28
C ASN A 19 74.51 -2.86 -61.20
N SER A 20 74.10 -2.60 -62.39
CA SER A 20 74.59 -1.76 -63.44
C SER A 20 73.64 -1.62 -64.68
N SER A 21 73.87 -0.64 -65.45
CA SER A 21 73.28 -0.17 -66.70
C SER A 21 73.01 -1.24 -67.75
N ALA A 22 71.89 -1.06 -68.49
CA ALA A 22 71.89 -1.22 -69.96
C ALA A 22 70.69 -0.51 -70.64
N LYS A 23 70.97 0.18 -71.65
CA LYS A 23 70.19 0.94 -72.64
C LYS A 23 69.03 0.15 -73.27
N GLY A 24 67.94 0.87 -73.56
CA GLY A 24 67.34 0.73 -74.89
C GLY A 24 65.87 0.49 -74.93
N SER A 25 65.24 1.38 -75.60
CA SER A 25 64.05 1.28 -76.43
C SER A 25 62.75 1.92 -75.86
N SER A 26 62.56 3.11 -76.46
CA SER A 26 61.31 3.84 -76.47
C SER A 26 60.16 2.98 -76.99
N LYS A 27 59.15 2.77 -76.17
CA LYS A 27 57.78 2.38 -76.54
C LYS A 27 56.81 3.27 -75.82
N ASN A 28 56.17 4.19 -76.63
CA ASN A 28 55.05 4.99 -76.21
C ASN A 28 53.96 4.11 -75.56
N LYS A 29 53.91 4.10 -74.25
CA LYS A 29 52.76 3.58 -73.48
C LYS A 29 51.81 4.70 -73.23
N LYS A 30 50.68 4.71 -73.95
CA LYS A 30 49.50 5.57 -73.67
C LYS A 30 49.24 5.46 -72.17
N ARG A 31 49.41 6.56 -71.45
CA ARG A 31 48.96 6.67 -70.02
C ARG A 31 47.47 6.52 -69.99
N LYS A 32 46.94 5.38 -69.61
CA LYS A 32 45.57 5.22 -69.13
C LYS A 32 45.42 6.12 -67.95
N LYS A 33 44.64 7.19 -68.10
CA LYS A 33 44.22 8.12 -67.07
C LYS A 33 43.47 7.26 -66.03
N LYS A 34 44.13 6.94 -64.88
CA LYS A 34 43.47 6.27 -63.73
C LYS A 34 42.34 7.21 -63.28
N ARG A 35 41.12 6.94 -63.73
CA ARG A 35 39.95 7.63 -63.18
C ARG A 35 39.98 7.42 -61.69
N ASN A 36 40.14 8.51 -60.94
CA ASN A 36 40.11 8.47 -59.49
C ASN A 36 38.69 8.08 -59.08
N ASN A 37 38.53 6.81 -58.68
CA ASN A 37 37.29 6.29 -58.15
C ASN A 37 36.96 6.83 -56.74
N ILE A 38 37.79 7.76 -56.24
CA ILE A 38 37.62 8.39 -54.90
C ILE A 38 36.25 9.08 -54.81
N GLY A 39 35.80 9.78 -55.87
CA GLY A 39 34.47 10.42 -55.89
C GLY A 39 33.30 9.43 -55.77
N ILE A 40 33.45 8.24 -56.40
CA ILE A 40 32.41 7.19 -56.32
C ILE A 40 32.40 6.55 -54.92
N ILE A 41 33.58 6.29 -54.35
CA ILE A 41 33.71 5.72 -52.98
C ILE A 41 33.18 6.73 -51.96
N CYS A 42 33.51 8.01 -52.05
CA CYS A 42 32.98 9.04 -51.15
C CYS A 42 31.46 9.21 -51.33
N GLY A 43 30.93 9.15 -52.56
CA GLY A 43 29.50 9.24 -52.82
C GLY A 43 28.69 8.05 -52.27
N THR A 44 29.23 6.82 -52.42
CA THR A 44 28.57 5.64 -51.87
C THR A 44 28.64 5.58 -50.34
N ALA A 45 29.74 6.03 -49.72
CA ALA A 45 29.86 6.17 -48.27
C ALA A 45 28.87 7.22 -47.72
N ALA A 46 28.76 8.39 -48.38
CA ALA A 46 27.81 9.41 -47.97
C ALA A 46 26.34 8.93 -48.11
N ALA A 47 26.02 8.25 -49.21
CA ALA A 47 24.69 7.66 -49.39
C ALA A 47 24.36 6.58 -48.34
N ALA A 48 25.32 5.72 -47.96
CA ALA A 48 25.15 4.75 -46.92
C ALA A 48 24.92 5.41 -45.56
N ILE A 49 25.64 6.48 -45.22
CA ILE A 49 25.43 7.24 -43.97
C ILE A 49 24.03 7.86 -43.95
N VAL A 50 23.56 8.46 -45.04
CA VAL A 50 22.20 9.04 -45.12
C VAL A 50 21.13 7.98 -44.94
N ILE A 51 21.31 6.79 -45.52
CA ILE A 51 20.38 5.67 -45.34
C ILE A 51 20.37 5.19 -43.89
N VAL A 52 21.51 5.02 -43.25
CA VAL A 52 21.63 4.58 -41.87
C VAL A 52 21.07 5.60 -40.89
N VAL A 53 21.43 6.89 -41.05
CA VAL A 53 20.93 7.96 -40.19
C VAL A 53 19.45 8.23 -40.43
N GLY A 54 19.02 8.30 -41.70
CA GLY A 54 17.62 8.50 -42.07
C GLY A 54 16.75 7.31 -41.63
N GLY A 55 17.20 6.08 -41.89
CA GLY A 55 16.52 4.86 -41.45
C GLY A 55 16.43 4.80 -39.96
N GLY A 56 17.52 5.04 -39.24
CA GLY A 56 17.56 5.10 -37.76
C GLY A 56 16.61 6.15 -37.20
N TYR A 57 16.52 7.34 -37.85
CA TYR A 57 15.58 8.36 -37.43
C TYR A 57 14.11 7.89 -37.52
N PHE A 58 13.72 7.27 -38.63
CA PHE A 58 12.35 6.78 -38.80
C PHE A 58 12.02 5.63 -37.85
N VAL A 59 12.94 4.71 -37.61
CA VAL A 59 12.77 3.64 -36.62
C VAL A 59 12.62 4.22 -35.23
N GLY A 60 13.47 5.16 -34.83
CA GLY A 60 13.37 5.83 -33.54
C GLY A 60 12.06 6.61 -33.39
N LYS A 61 11.64 7.34 -34.44
CA LYS A 61 10.34 8.02 -34.42
C LYS A 61 9.18 7.07 -34.27
N ALA A 62 9.19 5.92 -34.92
CA ALA A 62 8.16 4.91 -34.80
C ALA A 62 8.17 4.29 -33.38
N TYR A 63 9.34 3.98 -32.83
CA TYR A 63 9.50 3.42 -31.50
C TYR A 63 8.98 4.35 -30.41
N TYR A 64 9.35 5.64 -30.45
CA TYR A 64 8.95 6.64 -29.45
C TYR A 64 7.57 7.26 -29.71
N SER A 65 6.85 6.87 -30.77
CA SER A 65 5.51 7.41 -31.06
C SER A 65 4.50 7.10 -29.95
N SER A 66 4.68 5.99 -29.24
CA SER A 66 3.82 5.49 -28.16
C SER A 66 4.56 5.19 -26.86
N ARG A 67 5.70 5.87 -26.64
CA ARG A 67 6.54 5.64 -25.47
C ARG A 67 7.03 6.94 -24.87
N PHE A 68 7.41 6.91 -23.60
CA PHE A 68 8.18 7.98 -22.98
C PHE A 68 9.56 8.09 -23.63
N LEU A 69 10.09 9.31 -23.71
CA LEU A 69 11.44 9.51 -24.24
C LEU A 69 12.49 8.91 -23.31
N SER A 70 13.63 8.51 -23.87
CA SER A 70 14.77 8.06 -23.07
C SER A 70 15.16 9.14 -22.05
N GLY A 71 15.61 8.75 -20.86
CA GLY A 71 15.97 9.67 -19.79
C GLY A 71 14.80 10.40 -19.13
N THR A 72 13.55 9.91 -19.31
CA THR A 72 12.39 10.43 -18.59
C THR A 72 12.24 9.72 -17.25
N THR A 73 12.17 10.49 -16.17
CA THR A 73 11.85 9.99 -14.82
C THR A 73 10.56 10.62 -14.32
N VAL A 74 9.74 9.84 -13.63
CA VAL A 74 8.51 10.29 -12.97
C VAL A 74 8.55 9.82 -11.52
N ASN A 75 8.36 10.72 -10.58
CA ASN A 75 8.48 10.46 -9.14
C ASN A 75 9.80 9.74 -8.76
N GLY A 76 10.90 10.08 -9.50
CA GLY A 76 12.21 9.46 -9.29
C GLY A 76 12.41 8.09 -9.94
N ILE A 77 11.38 7.54 -10.60
CA ILE A 77 11.42 6.23 -11.28
C ILE A 77 11.65 6.44 -12.78
N ASP A 78 12.59 5.69 -13.38
CA ASP A 78 12.89 5.75 -14.81
C ASP A 78 11.79 5.07 -15.63
N VAL A 79 11.06 5.86 -16.41
CA VAL A 79 10.03 5.41 -17.34
C VAL A 79 10.46 5.52 -18.81
N GLY A 80 11.73 5.87 -19.07
CA GLY A 80 12.28 6.04 -20.41
C GLY A 80 12.11 4.81 -21.29
N GLY A 81 11.59 4.97 -22.50
CA GLY A 81 11.31 3.88 -23.45
C GLY A 81 10.14 2.99 -23.09
N ARG A 82 9.42 3.26 -22.01
CA ARG A 82 8.20 2.52 -21.61
C ARG A 82 6.97 3.04 -22.33
N THR A 83 5.99 2.17 -22.57
CA THR A 83 4.64 2.59 -22.97
C THR A 83 3.92 3.21 -21.77
N PHE A 84 2.80 3.88 -22.01
CA PHE A 84 1.97 4.42 -20.94
C PHE A 84 1.57 3.34 -19.91
N GLU A 85 1.07 2.20 -20.40
CA GLU A 85 0.67 1.06 -19.55
C GLU A 85 1.82 0.51 -18.71
N GLN A 86 3.01 0.32 -19.34
CA GLN A 86 4.20 -0.12 -18.62
C GLN A 86 4.67 0.88 -17.55
N ALA A 87 4.46 2.17 -17.79
CA ALA A 87 4.78 3.20 -16.82
C ALA A 87 3.75 3.21 -15.67
N CYS A 88 2.45 2.99 -15.97
CA CYS A 88 1.42 2.81 -14.95
C CYS A 88 1.73 1.63 -14.03
N ASP A 89 2.12 0.47 -14.60
CA ASP A 89 2.51 -0.72 -13.82
C ASP A 89 3.72 -0.43 -12.93
N LEU A 90 4.74 0.24 -13.49
CA LEU A 90 5.99 0.53 -12.79
C LEU A 90 5.80 1.51 -11.63
N LEU A 91 4.91 2.49 -11.81
CA LEU A 91 4.57 3.50 -10.81
C LEU A 91 3.48 3.05 -9.84
N GLY A 92 2.81 1.93 -10.10
CA GLY A 92 1.72 1.42 -9.28
C GLY A 92 0.41 2.23 -9.38
N VAL A 93 0.25 3.03 -10.46
CA VAL A 93 -0.90 3.92 -10.65
C VAL A 93 -2.03 3.32 -11.49
N ASN A 94 -2.04 2.01 -11.64
CA ASN A 94 -3.15 1.33 -12.30
C ASN A 94 -4.41 1.40 -11.45
N ASP A 95 -5.58 1.40 -12.12
CA ASP A 95 -6.87 1.25 -11.47
C ASP A 95 -6.95 -0.14 -10.83
N MET A 96 -6.38 -0.30 -9.66
CA MET A 96 -6.57 -1.50 -8.85
C MET A 96 -7.90 -1.39 -8.11
N PRO A 97 -8.69 -2.46 -8.06
CA PRO A 97 -9.87 -2.45 -7.23
C PRO A 97 -9.45 -2.22 -5.78
N TYR A 98 -9.84 -1.06 -5.23
CA TYR A 98 -9.65 -0.77 -3.83
C TYR A 98 -10.82 -1.39 -3.04
N GLU A 99 -10.51 -2.08 -1.98
CA GLU A 99 -11.48 -2.62 -1.04
C GLU A 99 -11.02 -2.27 0.38
N LEU A 100 -11.88 -1.59 1.12
CA LEU A 100 -11.68 -1.38 2.55
C LEU A 100 -12.41 -2.48 3.32
N THR A 101 -11.69 -3.24 4.12
CA THR A 101 -12.24 -4.20 5.08
C THR A 101 -12.27 -3.56 6.47
N VAL A 102 -13.45 -3.39 7.02
CA VAL A 102 -13.67 -2.93 8.39
C VAL A 102 -14.03 -4.12 9.25
N LYS A 103 -13.17 -4.48 10.20
CA LYS A 103 -13.47 -5.53 11.18
C LYS A 103 -14.16 -4.92 12.38
N THR A 104 -15.31 -5.47 12.73
CA THR A 104 -16.06 -5.10 13.93
C THR A 104 -15.35 -5.59 15.19
N ILE A 105 -15.80 -5.16 16.36
CA ILE A 105 -15.21 -5.54 17.66
C ILE A 105 -15.21 -7.06 17.91
N ASP A 106 -16.13 -7.80 17.28
CA ASP A 106 -16.21 -9.26 17.33
C ASP A 106 -15.45 -9.95 16.18
N GLY A 107 -14.75 -9.16 15.33
CA GLY A 107 -13.97 -9.65 14.21
C GLY A 107 -14.76 -9.90 12.93
N THR A 108 -16.06 -9.60 12.89
CA THR A 108 -16.87 -9.74 11.68
C THR A 108 -16.43 -8.70 10.64
N PRO A 109 -16.10 -9.09 9.39
CA PRO A 109 -15.67 -8.15 8.37
C PRO A 109 -16.85 -7.50 7.64
N VAL A 110 -16.79 -6.19 7.47
CA VAL A 110 -17.65 -5.40 6.57
C VAL A 110 -16.76 -4.84 5.46
N VAL A 111 -17.12 -5.08 4.19
CA VAL A 111 -16.27 -4.74 3.04
C VAL A 111 -16.94 -3.67 2.19
N PHE A 112 -16.19 -2.61 1.88
CA PHE A 112 -16.58 -1.52 0.97
C PHE A 112 -15.74 -1.57 -0.28
N LYS A 113 -16.37 -1.62 -1.46
CA LYS A 113 -15.70 -1.77 -2.76
C LYS A 113 -15.69 -0.44 -3.52
N THR A 114 -14.62 -0.20 -4.24
CA THR A 114 -14.42 0.99 -5.10
C THR A 114 -15.63 1.37 -5.94
N ALA A 115 -16.29 0.39 -6.54
CA ALA A 115 -17.43 0.62 -7.43
C ALA A 115 -18.65 1.22 -6.71
N ASP A 116 -18.74 1.04 -5.39
CA ASP A 116 -19.92 1.42 -4.62
C ASP A 116 -19.91 2.91 -4.22
N PHE A 117 -18.73 3.55 -4.19
CA PHE A 117 -18.55 4.95 -3.78
C PHE A 117 -17.59 5.76 -4.67
N ASP A 118 -17.40 5.33 -5.93
CA ASP A 118 -16.62 6.04 -6.96
C ASP A 118 -15.18 6.38 -6.56
N TYR A 119 -14.51 5.50 -5.83
CA TYR A 119 -13.11 5.68 -5.42
C TYR A 119 -12.19 5.70 -6.64
N ARG A 120 -11.30 6.69 -6.71
CA ARG A 120 -10.30 6.85 -7.79
C ARG A 120 -9.00 7.38 -7.25
N LEU A 121 -7.90 6.86 -7.78
CA LEU A 121 -6.57 7.43 -7.63
C LEU A 121 -6.27 8.36 -8.82
N SER A 122 -5.82 9.58 -8.56
CA SER A 122 -5.51 10.56 -9.61
C SER A 122 -4.20 10.26 -10.35
N GLY A 123 -3.36 9.37 -9.84
CA GLY A 123 -2.02 9.10 -10.35
C GLY A 123 -1.98 8.74 -11.83
N LYS A 124 -2.94 7.96 -12.32
CA LYS A 124 -3.06 7.58 -13.73
C LYS A 124 -3.38 8.78 -14.63
N ASP A 125 -4.29 9.64 -14.20
CA ASP A 125 -4.68 10.85 -14.94
C ASP A 125 -3.53 11.85 -14.99
N GLU A 126 -2.78 12.01 -13.89
CA GLU A 126 -1.60 12.87 -13.85
C GLU A 126 -0.48 12.32 -14.74
N LEU A 127 -0.24 11.02 -14.70
CA LEU A 127 0.71 10.37 -15.61
C LEU A 127 0.30 10.53 -17.07
N GLN A 128 -1.00 10.46 -17.39
CA GLN A 128 -1.53 10.68 -18.74
C GLN A 128 -1.23 12.12 -19.22
N LYS A 129 -1.44 13.13 -18.37
CA LYS A 129 -1.09 14.52 -18.70
C LYS A 129 0.41 14.67 -19.00
N ILE A 130 1.28 14.05 -18.20
CA ILE A 130 2.72 14.02 -18.44
C ILE A 130 3.01 13.34 -19.78
N TYR A 131 2.44 12.16 -20.00
CA TYR A 131 2.62 11.39 -21.24
C TYR A 131 2.20 12.17 -22.47
N ASP A 132 1.09 12.91 -22.43
CA ASP A 132 0.59 13.72 -23.55
C ASP A 132 1.43 14.99 -23.77
N SER A 133 2.08 15.52 -22.74
CA SER A 133 2.95 16.67 -22.80
C SER A 133 4.29 16.40 -23.51
N VAL A 134 4.69 15.13 -23.63
CA VAL A 134 5.97 14.72 -24.22
C VAL A 134 6.04 15.03 -25.72
N ASN A 135 6.99 15.85 -26.11
CA ASN A 135 7.22 16.16 -27.53
C ASN A 135 7.97 15.05 -28.27
N ARG A 136 7.23 14.09 -28.80
CA ARG A 136 7.79 12.93 -29.52
C ARG A 136 8.42 13.25 -30.88
N LYS A 137 8.25 14.47 -31.40
CA LYS A 137 8.90 14.89 -32.66
C LYS A 137 10.40 15.02 -32.50
N THR A 138 10.85 15.33 -31.30
CA THR A 138 12.27 15.47 -30.93
C THR A 138 12.76 14.29 -30.09
N TRP A 139 12.34 13.05 -30.42
CA TRP A 139 12.62 11.85 -29.63
C TRP A 139 14.11 11.67 -29.30
N PHE A 140 15.02 12.09 -30.14
CA PHE A 140 16.46 12.00 -29.92
C PHE A 140 16.96 12.91 -28.79
N SER A 141 16.21 13.95 -28.41
CA SER A 141 16.59 14.82 -27.28
C SER A 141 16.66 14.06 -25.95
N GLY A 142 15.85 13.03 -25.79
CA GLY A 142 15.87 12.19 -24.61
C GLY A 142 17.19 11.43 -24.34
N PHE A 143 18.06 11.31 -25.35
CA PHE A 143 19.41 10.78 -25.17
C PHE A 143 20.45 11.82 -24.71
N ILE A 144 20.07 13.08 -24.73
CA ILE A 144 20.97 14.22 -24.45
C ILE A 144 20.52 14.93 -23.18
N GLN A 145 19.21 15.00 -22.96
CA GLN A 145 18.58 15.71 -21.85
C GLN A 145 17.65 14.79 -21.06
N ASN A 146 17.82 14.77 -19.75
CA ASN A 146 16.90 14.09 -18.87
C ASN A 146 15.69 14.99 -18.60
N SER A 147 14.50 14.39 -18.56
CA SER A 147 13.26 15.06 -18.18
C SER A 147 12.74 14.44 -16.90
N THR A 148 12.59 15.26 -15.87
CA THR A 148 12.08 14.81 -14.58
C THR A 148 10.71 15.42 -14.34
N TYR A 149 9.75 14.59 -14.02
CA TYR A 149 8.39 14.95 -13.65
C TYR A 149 8.06 14.41 -12.27
N SER A 150 7.14 15.08 -11.60
CA SER A 150 6.58 14.60 -10.33
C SER A 150 5.10 14.96 -10.26
N PHE A 151 4.32 14.10 -9.65
CA PHE A 151 2.93 14.37 -9.27
C PHE A 151 2.65 13.74 -7.90
N ASN A 152 1.64 14.26 -7.22
CA ASN A 152 1.09 13.64 -6.03
C ASN A 152 -0.09 12.78 -6.44
N GLU A 153 -0.26 11.65 -5.78
CA GLU A 153 -1.48 10.86 -5.91
C GLU A 153 -2.52 11.41 -4.95
N ASP A 154 -3.63 11.87 -5.51
CA ASP A 154 -4.78 12.28 -4.73
C ASP A 154 -5.86 11.21 -4.81
N ILE A 155 -6.42 10.88 -3.65
CA ILE A 155 -7.57 10.00 -3.53
C ILE A 155 -8.83 10.83 -3.65
N THR A 156 -9.73 10.44 -4.55
CA THR A 156 -11.04 11.04 -4.71
C THR A 156 -12.13 9.98 -4.61
N PHE A 157 -13.22 10.29 -3.92
CA PHE A 157 -14.36 9.38 -3.78
C PHE A 157 -15.63 10.17 -3.42
N ASP A 158 -16.79 9.55 -3.61
CA ASP A 158 -18.08 10.13 -3.25
C ASP A 158 -18.36 9.85 -1.77
N VAL A 159 -18.14 10.87 -0.93
CA VAL A 159 -18.32 10.81 0.52
C VAL A 159 -19.77 10.49 0.89
N GLU A 160 -20.76 11.07 0.19
CA GLU A 160 -22.17 10.83 0.50
C GLU A 160 -22.59 9.38 0.22
N LYS A 161 -22.08 8.81 -0.88
CA LYS A 161 -22.31 7.39 -1.19
C LYS A 161 -21.68 6.49 -0.14
N LEU A 162 -20.42 6.76 0.25
CA LEU A 162 -19.74 6.00 1.29
C LEU A 162 -20.52 6.05 2.61
N GLN A 163 -20.94 7.23 3.07
CA GLN A 163 -21.70 7.38 4.30
C GLN A 163 -23.02 6.58 4.27
N LYS A 164 -23.76 6.65 3.16
CA LYS A 164 -24.98 5.83 2.98
C LYS A 164 -24.71 4.32 3.00
N LEU A 165 -23.54 3.87 2.53
CA LEU A 165 -23.14 2.48 2.61
C LEU A 165 -22.83 2.09 4.06
N VAL A 166 -22.11 2.94 4.80
CA VAL A 166 -21.82 2.75 6.21
C VAL A 166 -23.09 2.67 7.04
N GLU A 167 -24.05 3.58 6.83
CA GLU A 167 -25.36 3.56 7.51
C GLU A 167 -26.16 2.27 7.25
N LYS A 168 -26.07 1.72 6.04
CA LYS A 168 -26.83 0.53 5.62
C LYS A 168 -26.16 -0.79 5.96
N ALA A 169 -24.88 -0.78 6.28
CA ALA A 169 -24.14 -1.97 6.57
C ALA A 169 -24.58 -2.61 7.88
N SER A 170 -24.41 -3.91 7.99
CA SER A 170 -24.73 -4.65 9.21
C SER A 170 -23.50 -4.65 10.13
N TRP A 171 -23.60 -3.93 11.24
CA TRP A 171 -22.53 -3.75 12.21
C TRP A 171 -22.64 -4.63 13.46
N GLY A 172 -23.79 -5.29 13.62
CA GLY A 172 -24.14 -6.04 14.81
C GLY A 172 -25.32 -5.42 15.55
N ASP A 173 -25.98 -6.23 16.38
CA ASP A 173 -27.20 -5.89 17.10
C ASP A 173 -27.14 -6.21 18.60
N VAL A 174 -26.02 -6.79 19.07
CA VAL A 174 -25.84 -7.12 20.46
C VAL A 174 -25.55 -5.87 21.28
N GLU A 175 -26.42 -5.56 22.21
CA GLU A 175 -26.23 -4.45 23.14
C GLU A 175 -25.22 -4.76 24.23
N THR A 176 -24.49 -3.74 24.65
CA THR A 176 -23.58 -3.81 25.78
C THR A 176 -24.40 -3.91 27.07
N ALA A 177 -23.98 -4.76 27.98
CA ALA A 177 -24.59 -4.91 29.29
C ALA A 177 -23.54 -5.03 30.39
N ASP A 178 -23.82 -4.40 31.52
CA ASP A 178 -22.99 -4.51 32.72
C ASP A 178 -23.15 -5.85 33.40
N ALA A 179 -22.12 -6.29 34.11
CA ALA A 179 -22.22 -7.40 35.02
C ALA A 179 -23.20 -7.09 36.13
N LYS A 180 -23.89 -8.12 36.60
CA LYS A 180 -24.93 -8.00 37.67
C LYS A 180 -24.83 -9.16 38.65
N ILE A 181 -25.07 -8.87 39.92
CA ILE A 181 -25.28 -9.90 40.93
C ILE A 181 -26.79 -10.23 41.01
N GLY A 182 -27.14 -11.50 40.91
CA GLY A 182 -28.48 -12.00 41.03
C GLY A 182 -28.51 -13.34 41.76
N LEU A 183 -29.69 -13.78 42.16
CA LEU A 183 -29.86 -15.16 42.65
C LEU A 183 -29.82 -16.11 41.45
N ASN A 184 -29.21 -17.29 41.67
CA ASN A 184 -29.31 -18.40 40.74
C ASN A 184 -30.75 -18.87 40.55
N GLU A 185 -31.00 -19.73 39.56
CA GLU A 185 -32.35 -20.22 39.23
C GLU A 185 -33.01 -20.91 40.44
N ASP A 186 -32.27 -21.66 41.23
CA ASP A 186 -32.76 -22.38 42.43
C ASP A 186 -32.91 -21.48 43.65
N LYS A 187 -32.50 -20.21 43.57
CA LYS A 187 -32.49 -19.21 44.65
C LYS A 187 -31.70 -19.66 45.89
N THR A 188 -30.62 -20.40 45.66
CA THR A 188 -29.75 -20.96 46.72
C THR A 188 -28.44 -20.23 46.90
N ALA A 189 -28.06 -19.37 45.94
CA ALA A 189 -26.82 -18.61 45.99
C ALA A 189 -26.91 -17.35 45.10
N TYR A 190 -26.12 -16.33 45.46
CA TYR A 190 -25.86 -15.20 44.55
C TYR A 190 -24.81 -15.60 43.54
N VAL A 191 -25.05 -15.25 42.29
CA VAL A 191 -24.15 -15.46 41.13
C VAL A 191 -23.96 -14.17 40.36
N ILE A 192 -22.82 -14.05 39.74
CA ILE A 192 -22.53 -12.93 38.83
C ILE A 192 -22.97 -13.34 37.42
N THR A 193 -23.90 -12.59 36.84
CA THR A 193 -24.13 -12.63 35.39
C THR A 193 -23.04 -11.76 34.77
N PRO A 194 -22.16 -12.31 33.91
CA PRO A 194 -21.07 -11.56 33.32
C PRO A 194 -21.53 -10.39 32.48
N GLU A 195 -20.66 -9.41 32.37
CA GLU A 195 -20.82 -8.33 31.40
C GLU A 195 -20.82 -8.85 29.97
N VAL A 196 -21.50 -8.14 29.09
CA VAL A 196 -21.53 -8.42 27.66
C VAL A 196 -20.91 -7.24 26.91
N GLN A 197 -19.80 -7.48 26.22
CA GLN A 197 -19.33 -6.50 25.24
C GLN A 197 -20.21 -6.59 24.01
N GLY A 198 -21.05 -5.59 23.80
CA GLY A 198 -21.92 -5.52 22.62
C GLY A 198 -21.11 -5.19 21.35
N ASN A 199 -21.70 -5.56 20.21
CA ASN A 199 -21.19 -5.23 18.88
C ASN A 199 -22.07 -4.21 18.14
N LYS A 200 -23.12 -3.70 18.79
CA LYS A 200 -23.99 -2.64 18.24
C LYS A 200 -23.26 -1.30 18.25
N ILE A 201 -23.24 -0.65 17.10
CA ILE A 201 -22.70 0.72 16.99
C ILE A 201 -23.60 1.70 17.76
N THR A 202 -22.99 2.46 18.65
CA THR A 202 -23.68 3.49 19.45
C THR A 202 -23.41 4.89 18.96
N ASP A 203 -22.30 5.13 18.25
CA ASP A 203 -21.96 6.40 17.62
C ASP A 203 -21.68 6.23 16.13
N MET A 204 -22.73 6.29 15.32
CA MET A 204 -22.66 6.17 13.86
C MET A 204 -21.84 7.29 13.23
N LYS A 205 -21.89 8.51 13.79
CA LYS A 205 -21.12 9.64 13.26
C LYS A 205 -19.61 9.45 13.40
N LYS A 206 -19.18 8.90 14.53
CA LYS A 206 -17.77 8.55 14.70
C LYS A 206 -17.35 7.45 13.73
N LEU A 207 -18.19 6.44 13.54
CA LEU A 207 -17.91 5.37 12.58
C LEU A 207 -17.80 5.92 11.15
N GLU A 208 -18.73 6.76 10.70
CA GLU A 208 -18.68 7.40 9.38
C GLU A 208 -17.40 8.22 9.20
N ALA A 209 -17.04 9.02 10.21
CA ALA A 209 -15.83 9.82 10.17
C ALA A 209 -14.56 8.95 10.10
N TYR A 210 -14.51 7.86 10.88
CA TYR A 210 -13.39 6.94 10.90
C TYR A 210 -13.23 6.20 9.58
N VAL A 211 -14.32 5.64 9.03
CA VAL A 211 -14.31 4.97 7.72
C VAL A 211 -13.93 5.95 6.60
N THR A 212 -14.50 7.17 6.61
CA THR A 212 -14.20 8.22 5.62
C THR A 212 -12.71 8.58 5.65
N GLN A 213 -12.14 8.75 6.84
CA GLN A 213 -10.72 9.04 7.01
C GLN A 213 -9.84 7.91 6.50
N SER A 214 -10.19 6.67 6.80
CA SER A 214 -9.43 5.50 6.36
C SER A 214 -9.46 5.32 4.84
N VAL A 215 -10.59 5.60 4.19
CA VAL A 215 -10.67 5.64 2.73
C VAL A 215 -9.81 6.78 2.17
N ALA A 216 -9.84 7.96 2.79
CA ALA A 216 -9.04 9.11 2.34
C ALA A 216 -7.54 8.89 2.48
N THR A 217 -7.11 8.04 3.40
CA THR A 217 -5.69 7.65 3.58
C THR A 217 -5.30 6.39 2.80
N GLY A 218 -6.26 5.74 2.12
CA GLY A 218 -6.00 4.56 1.29
C GLY A 218 -5.75 3.28 2.11
N GLU A 219 -6.24 3.21 3.35
CA GLU A 219 -6.12 2.01 4.18
C GLU A 219 -6.94 0.86 3.59
N LEU A 220 -6.38 -0.34 3.62
CA LEU A 220 -7.05 -1.54 3.09
C LEU A 220 -7.83 -2.31 4.16
N SER A 221 -7.46 -2.16 5.41
CA SER A 221 -8.11 -2.82 6.55
C SER A 221 -8.00 -1.97 7.80
N ILE A 222 -9.12 -1.84 8.50
CA ILE A 222 -9.19 -1.20 9.82
C ILE A 222 -9.95 -2.09 10.79
N GLU A 223 -9.67 -1.91 12.06
CA GLU A 223 -10.33 -2.63 13.14
C GLU A 223 -11.07 -1.64 14.05
N LEU A 224 -12.34 -1.92 14.29
CA LEU A 224 -13.14 -1.17 15.26
C LEU A 224 -12.94 -1.80 16.61
N ASP A 225 -12.06 -1.24 17.39
CA ASP A 225 -11.76 -1.65 18.77
C ASP A 225 -12.48 -0.77 19.80
N LYS A 226 -12.12 -0.97 21.06
CA LYS A 226 -12.66 -0.20 22.18
C LYS A 226 -12.27 1.27 22.14
N ASP A 227 -11.14 1.59 21.55
CA ASP A 227 -10.56 2.93 21.55
C ASP A 227 -11.15 3.81 20.44
N THR A 228 -11.78 3.20 19.42
CA THR A 228 -12.47 3.95 18.34
C THR A 228 -13.67 4.76 18.85
N GLY A 229 -14.23 4.36 20.00
CA GLY A 229 -15.38 5.02 20.60
C GLY A 229 -16.68 4.90 19.79
N CYS A 230 -16.75 3.93 18.88
CA CYS A 230 -17.96 3.60 18.11
C CYS A 230 -18.92 2.70 18.90
N TYR A 231 -18.43 2.05 19.96
CA TYR A 231 -19.18 1.13 20.80
C TYR A 231 -19.33 1.68 22.23
N SER A 232 -20.41 1.29 22.91
CA SER A 232 -20.47 1.38 24.36
C SER A 232 -19.63 0.28 24.99
N LEU A 233 -19.01 0.60 26.11
CA LEU A 233 -18.26 -0.39 26.90
C LEU A 233 -19.02 -0.70 28.19
N PRO A 234 -18.92 -1.93 28.75
CA PRO A 234 -19.48 -2.22 30.07
C PRO A 234 -18.79 -1.34 31.13
N GLU A 235 -19.61 -0.66 31.93
CA GLU A 235 -19.12 0.15 33.05
C GLU A 235 -18.76 -0.70 34.26
N VAL A 236 -19.52 -1.79 34.49
CA VAL A 236 -19.33 -2.72 35.61
C VAL A 236 -18.89 -4.08 35.04
N LYS A 237 -17.78 -4.58 35.53
CA LYS A 237 -17.23 -5.87 35.11
C LYS A 237 -17.45 -6.92 36.19
N SER A 238 -17.41 -8.20 35.83
CA SER A 238 -17.54 -9.33 36.74
C SER A 238 -16.52 -9.25 37.87
N ALA A 239 -15.28 -8.88 37.57
CA ALA A 239 -14.22 -8.73 38.56
C ALA A 239 -14.52 -7.66 39.62
N ASP A 240 -15.27 -6.63 39.27
CA ASP A 240 -15.65 -5.54 40.20
C ASP A 240 -16.69 -6.01 41.21
N LEU A 241 -17.41 -7.10 40.91
CA LEU A 241 -18.50 -7.65 41.71
C LEU A 241 -18.14 -8.89 42.54
N GLU A 242 -16.95 -9.45 42.36
CA GLU A 242 -16.54 -10.72 43.02
C GLU A 242 -16.63 -10.66 44.55
N ASP A 243 -16.05 -9.59 45.11
CA ASP A 243 -16.03 -9.39 46.58
C ASP A 243 -17.45 -9.21 47.16
N ASP A 244 -18.28 -8.43 46.46
CA ASP A 244 -19.66 -8.20 46.88
C ASP A 244 -20.51 -9.46 46.76
N CYS A 245 -20.35 -10.21 45.66
CA CYS A 245 -21.04 -11.48 45.47
C CYS A 245 -20.65 -12.49 46.57
N LYS A 246 -19.35 -12.55 46.90
CA LYS A 246 -18.89 -13.40 48.00
C LYS A 246 -19.48 -12.99 49.33
N LYS A 247 -19.47 -11.73 49.69
CA LYS A 247 -20.07 -11.22 50.95
C LYS A 247 -21.55 -11.55 51.04
N ARG A 248 -22.30 -11.40 49.93
CA ARG A 248 -23.74 -11.78 49.89
C ARG A 248 -23.93 -13.25 50.11
N ASN A 249 -23.12 -14.11 49.53
CA ASN A 249 -23.18 -15.54 49.73
C ASN A 249 -22.79 -15.94 51.16
N ASP A 250 -21.77 -15.30 51.75
CA ASP A 250 -21.39 -15.53 53.15
C ASP A 250 -22.56 -15.23 54.08
N ILE A 251 -23.31 -14.14 53.87
CA ILE A 251 -24.50 -13.79 54.67
C ILE A 251 -25.65 -14.75 54.35
N PHE A 252 -25.84 -15.11 53.08
CA PHE A 252 -26.94 -16.00 52.64
C PHE A 252 -26.82 -17.40 53.19
N GLN A 253 -25.59 -17.83 53.53
CA GLN A 253 -25.32 -19.12 54.20
C GLN A 253 -25.53 -19.10 55.70
N LEU A 254 -25.73 -17.92 56.29
CA LEU A 254 -25.95 -17.83 57.75
C LEU A 254 -27.35 -18.33 58.15
N SER A 255 -27.44 -18.87 59.30
CA SER A 255 -28.71 -19.07 59.99
C SER A 255 -28.54 -18.63 61.46
N VAL A 256 -29.49 -17.91 61.97
CA VAL A 256 -29.51 -17.44 63.35
C VAL A 256 -30.74 -18.01 64.03
N THR A 257 -30.50 -18.82 65.05
CA THR A 257 -31.58 -19.43 65.84
C THR A 257 -31.72 -18.67 67.16
N TYR A 258 -32.91 -18.18 67.40
CA TYR A 258 -33.30 -17.58 68.68
C TYR A 258 -34.03 -18.61 69.51
N ASP A 259 -33.61 -18.80 70.75
CA ASP A 259 -34.26 -19.66 71.74
C ASP A 259 -35.01 -18.81 72.76
N PHE A 260 -36.33 -18.96 72.84
CA PHE A 260 -37.23 -18.23 73.71
C PHE A 260 -37.73 -19.04 74.89
N ASP A 261 -37.03 -20.07 75.29
CA ASP A 261 -37.42 -21.04 76.37
C ASP A 261 -38.64 -21.90 76.07
N TYR A 262 -39.61 -21.38 75.33
CA TYR A 262 -40.86 -22.09 74.98
C TYR A 262 -40.95 -22.36 73.47
N THR A 263 -40.13 -21.73 72.68
CA THR A 263 -40.07 -21.92 71.21
C THR A 263 -38.72 -21.44 70.65
N THR A 264 -38.35 -22.01 69.57
CA THR A 264 -37.17 -21.53 68.78
C THR A 264 -37.59 -21.01 67.47
N GLU A 265 -37.00 -19.85 67.03
CA GLU A 265 -37.14 -19.27 65.70
C GLU A 265 -35.80 -19.25 65.03
N THR A 266 -35.76 -19.66 63.78
CA THR A 266 -34.55 -19.63 62.97
C THR A 266 -34.74 -18.64 61.80
N LEU A 267 -33.92 -17.60 61.76
CA LEU A 267 -33.81 -16.71 60.60
C LEU A 267 -32.81 -17.32 59.62
N THR A 268 -33.27 -17.54 58.44
CA THR A 268 -32.44 -18.02 57.33
C THR A 268 -31.63 -16.87 56.72
N GLY A 269 -30.54 -17.18 56.00
CA GLY A 269 -29.74 -16.18 55.31
C GLY A 269 -30.55 -15.40 54.29
N GLU A 270 -31.56 -16.00 53.65
CA GLU A 270 -32.50 -15.30 52.77
C GLU A 270 -33.30 -14.21 53.49
N GLU A 271 -33.75 -14.49 54.71
CA GLU A 271 -34.49 -13.52 55.53
C GLU A 271 -33.55 -12.42 56.04
N LEU A 272 -32.33 -12.79 56.42
CA LEU A 272 -31.29 -11.83 56.81
C LEU A 272 -30.96 -10.87 55.66
N MET A 273 -30.83 -11.36 54.44
CA MET A 273 -30.56 -10.51 53.26
C MET A 273 -31.69 -9.53 53.00
N LYS A 274 -32.95 -9.84 53.27
CA LYS A 274 -34.08 -8.89 53.14
C LYS A 274 -34.02 -7.74 54.18
N MET A 275 -33.33 -7.95 55.29
CA MET A 275 -33.17 -6.97 56.37
C MET A 275 -31.99 -6.04 56.16
N ILE A 276 -31.04 -6.42 55.29
CA ILE A 276 -29.82 -5.68 55.03
C ILE A 276 -30.11 -4.62 53.92
N LYS A 277 -29.79 -3.38 54.20
CA LYS A 277 -29.79 -2.31 53.20
C LYS A 277 -28.37 -2.00 52.78
N LEU A 278 -28.14 -2.03 51.45
CA LEU A 278 -26.94 -1.48 50.86
C LEU A 278 -26.96 0.02 51.00
N LYS A 279 -25.83 0.62 51.41
CA LYS A 279 -25.61 2.05 51.36
C LYS A 279 -25.21 2.45 49.95
N ASP A 280 -25.23 3.77 49.68
CA ASP A 280 -24.89 4.32 48.37
C ASP A 280 -23.40 4.05 47.96
N ASP A 281 -22.55 3.77 48.95
CA ASP A 281 -21.14 3.39 48.75
C ASP A 281 -20.91 1.88 48.55
N GLY A 282 -21.99 1.11 48.47
CA GLY A 282 -21.96 -0.34 48.31
C GLY A 282 -21.64 -1.13 49.62
N SER A 283 -21.46 -0.44 50.73
CA SER A 283 -21.32 -1.09 52.06
C SER A 283 -22.68 -1.44 52.68
N TYR A 284 -22.68 -2.35 53.61
CA TYR A 284 -23.88 -2.77 54.34
C TYR A 284 -24.13 -1.93 55.61
#